data_71157145a7c5ec99c925c10aa6a642f0
#
_entry.id   71157145a7c5ec99c925c10aa6a642f0
#
_cell.length_a   1.000
_cell.length_b   1.000
_cell.length_c   1.000
_cell.angle_alpha   90.00
_cell.angle_beta   90.00
_cell.angle_gamma   90.00
#
_symmetry.space_group_name_H-M   'P 1'
#
loop_
_entity.id
_entity.type
_entity.pdbx_description
1 polymer ?
#
loop_
_entity_poly.entity_id
_entity_poly.type
_entity_poly.pdbx_seq_one_letter_code
_entity_poly.pdbx_strand_id
1 'polypeptide(L)'
;MALSLQCITIDAHDPHALAAFWAEALGWKVGEDVNEIEVWIERELGDPKNTGFPDILFLKNSDKKQGKNKLHLDLRPDNQAAEVARLESLGAKKVDIGQSAEPTCTWVVMADPEGNEFCVLSARKS
;
A
#
# COMPACT_ATOMS: atom_id res chain seq x y z
N MET A 1 -13.38 -4.03 24.81
CA MET A 1 -13.67 -4.72 23.57
C MET A 1 -12.80 -5.93 23.42
N ALA A 2 -13.37 -7.04 22.96
CA ALA A 2 -12.66 -8.32 22.90
C ALA A 2 -11.81 -8.52 21.64
N LEU A 3 -11.94 -7.65 20.63
CA LEU A 3 -11.22 -7.78 19.37
C LEU A 3 -10.30 -6.59 19.13
N SER A 4 -9.13 -6.89 18.57
CA SER A 4 -8.21 -5.87 18.07
C SER A 4 -7.72 -6.31 16.69
N LEU A 5 -7.36 -5.34 15.85
CA LEU A 5 -6.84 -5.64 14.53
C LEU A 5 -5.34 -5.95 14.61
N GLN A 6 -4.98 -7.21 14.36
CA GLN A 6 -3.59 -7.67 14.48
C GLN A 6 -2.76 -7.23 13.28
N CYS A 7 -3.24 -7.52 12.08
CA CYS A 7 -2.51 -7.18 10.85
C CYS A 7 -3.47 -7.20 9.66
N ILE A 8 -3.00 -6.61 8.56
CA ILE A 8 -3.66 -6.74 7.26
C ILE A 8 -2.80 -7.71 6.45
N THR A 9 -3.39 -8.77 5.92
CA THR A 9 -2.67 -9.76 5.13
C THR A 9 -2.98 -9.56 3.65
N ILE A 10 -1.93 -9.47 2.84
CA ILE A 10 -2.04 -9.32 1.40
C ILE A 10 -1.36 -10.51 0.74
N ASP A 11 -2.08 -11.24 -0.07
CA ASP A 11 -1.51 -12.35 -0.84
C ASP A 11 -0.58 -11.78 -1.91
N ALA A 12 0.56 -12.42 -2.10
CA ALA A 12 1.60 -11.92 -2.99
C ALA A 12 2.26 -13.06 -3.74
N HIS A 13 2.49 -12.87 -5.03
CA HIS A 13 3.28 -13.81 -5.82
C HIS A 13 4.74 -13.81 -5.37
N ASP A 14 5.28 -12.62 -5.14
CA ASP A 14 6.63 -12.42 -4.60
C ASP A 14 6.54 -11.55 -3.36
N PRO A 15 6.36 -12.14 -2.17
CA PRO A 15 6.14 -11.35 -0.96
C PRO A 15 7.34 -10.49 -0.58
N HIS A 16 8.57 -10.91 -0.88
CA HIS A 16 9.74 -10.08 -0.58
C HIS A 16 9.78 -8.81 -1.42
N ALA A 17 9.53 -8.93 -2.72
CA ALA A 17 9.54 -7.77 -3.61
C ALA A 17 8.37 -6.83 -3.29
N LEU A 18 7.18 -7.38 -3.02
CA LEU A 18 6.02 -6.57 -2.71
C LEU A 18 6.17 -5.87 -1.36
N ALA A 19 6.70 -6.58 -0.36
CA ALA A 19 6.97 -5.98 0.95
C ALA A 19 7.99 -4.85 0.86
N ALA A 20 9.05 -5.03 0.05
CA ALA A 20 10.05 -3.98 -0.17
C ALA A 20 9.42 -2.73 -0.78
N PHE A 21 8.54 -2.89 -1.76
CA PHE A 21 7.83 -1.76 -2.35
C PHE A 21 7.01 -1.00 -1.30
N TRP A 22 6.16 -1.73 -0.55
CA TRP A 22 5.28 -1.08 0.41
C TRP A 22 6.02 -0.49 1.61
N ALA A 23 7.12 -1.14 2.06
CA ALA A 23 7.96 -0.58 3.11
C ALA A 23 8.55 0.76 2.68
N GLU A 24 9.07 0.84 1.45
CA GLU A 24 9.57 2.11 0.90
C GLU A 24 8.45 3.13 0.73
N ALA A 25 7.31 2.69 0.20
CA ALA A 25 6.19 3.60 -0.04
C ALA A 25 5.70 4.25 1.26
N LEU A 26 5.61 3.48 2.33
CA LEU A 26 5.07 3.94 3.61
C LEU A 26 6.13 4.48 4.56
N GLY A 27 7.40 4.28 4.27
CA GLY A 27 8.47 4.63 5.20
C GLY A 27 8.52 3.68 6.40
N TRP A 28 8.11 2.44 6.19
CA TRP A 28 8.14 1.38 7.20
C TRP A 28 9.35 0.49 6.97
N LYS A 29 9.55 -0.48 7.85
CA LYS A 29 10.65 -1.42 7.72
C LYS A 29 10.16 -2.85 7.59
N VAL A 30 10.94 -3.69 6.92
CA VAL A 30 10.67 -5.12 6.84
C VAL A 30 11.03 -5.76 8.18
N GLY A 31 10.16 -6.64 8.68
CA GLY A 31 10.39 -7.34 9.95
C GLY A 31 11.57 -8.30 9.88
N GLU A 32 12.08 -8.70 11.04
CA GLU A 32 13.25 -9.55 11.12
C GLU A 32 12.95 -11.04 10.93
N ASP A 33 11.81 -11.50 11.41
CA ASP A 33 11.44 -12.92 11.36
C ASP A 33 10.70 -13.29 10.07
N VAL A 34 11.29 -12.94 8.93
CA VAL A 34 10.68 -13.21 7.63
C VAL A 34 11.26 -14.50 7.03
N ASN A 35 10.47 -15.14 6.15
CA ASN A 35 10.91 -16.33 5.44
C ASN A 35 10.41 -16.27 3.99
N GLU A 36 10.55 -17.36 3.23
CA GLU A 36 10.16 -17.36 1.82
C GLU A 36 8.65 -17.21 1.60
N ILE A 37 7.85 -17.54 2.60
CA ILE A 37 6.38 -17.58 2.48
C ILE A 37 5.75 -16.34 3.11
N GLU A 38 6.30 -15.86 4.21
CA GLU A 38 5.73 -14.78 5.00
C GLU A 38 6.72 -13.63 5.17
N VAL A 39 6.32 -12.43 4.77
CA VAL A 39 7.11 -11.23 4.96
C VAL A 39 6.18 -10.15 5.49
N TRP A 40 6.50 -9.58 6.65
CA TRP A 40 5.70 -8.47 7.14
C TRP A 40 6.52 -7.20 7.19
N ILE A 41 5.82 -6.09 7.14
CA ILE A 41 6.41 -4.77 7.32
C ILE A 41 5.81 -4.13 8.57
N GLU A 42 6.63 -3.38 9.26
CA GLU A 42 6.29 -2.76 10.54
C GLU A 42 6.44 -1.26 10.44
N ARG A 43 5.50 -0.55 11.07
CA ARG A 43 5.64 0.90 11.20
C ARG A 43 6.82 1.24 12.09
N GLU A 44 7.43 2.39 11.84
CA GLU A 44 8.47 2.92 12.71
C GLU A 44 7.84 3.32 14.05
N LEU A 45 8.28 2.69 15.14
CA LEU A 45 7.82 3.05 16.47
C LEU A 45 8.32 4.43 16.83
N GLY A 46 7.44 5.24 17.40
CA GLY A 46 7.76 6.60 17.81
C GLY A 46 7.44 7.65 16.76
N ASP A 47 7.10 7.26 15.52
CA ASP A 47 6.65 8.20 14.52
C ASP A 47 5.15 8.45 14.70
N PRO A 48 4.73 9.70 15.01
CA PRO A 48 3.31 9.99 15.24
C PRO A 48 2.42 9.65 14.04
N LYS A 49 2.95 9.67 12.83
CA LYS A 49 2.20 9.34 11.62
C LYS A 49 1.79 7.88 11.57
N ASN A 50 2.51 7.02 12.29
CA ASN A 50 2.30 5.58 12.24
C ASN A 50 1.59 5.03 13.48
N THR A 51 1.15 5.90 14.38
CA THR A 51 0.47 5.48 15.59
C THR A 51 -0.90 4.86 15.26
N GLY A 52 -1.16 3.68 15.81
CA GLY A 52 -2.46 3.05 15.69
C GLY A 52 -2.67 2.17 14.46
N PHE A 53 -1.71 2.11 13.55
CA PHE A 53 -1.84 1.26 12.36
C PHE A 53 -1.33 -0.15 12.64
N PRO A 54 -2.00 -1.18 12.11
CA PRO A 54 -1.51 -2.56 12.23
C PRO A 54 -0.35 -2.82 11.27
N ASP A 55 0.41 -3.90 11.54
CA ASP A 55 1.40 -4.36 10.60
C ASP A 55 0.73 -4.91 9.35
N ILE A 56 1.48 -4.98 8.26
CA ILE A 56 1.00 -5.58 7.01
C ILE A 56 1.85 -6.83 6.73
N LEU A 57 1.16 -7.94 6.52
CA LEU A 57 1.78 -9.23 6.21
C LEU A 57 1.58 -9.55 4.74
N PHE A 58 2.67 -9.91 4.06
CA PHE A 58 2.62 -10.38 2.67
C PHE A 58 2.84 -11.88 2.70
N LEU A 59 1.82 -12.62 2.24
CA LEU A 59 1.80 -14.07 2.30
C LEU A 59 1.88 -14.63 0.89
N LYS A 60 2.82 -15.54 0.65
CA LYS A 60 3.03 -16.09 -0.69
C LYS A 60 1.80 -16.84 -1.17
N ASN A 61 1.37 -16.52 -2.40
CA ASN A 61 0.24 -17.15 -3.05
C ASN A 61 0.55 -17.21 -4.55
N SER A 62 0.38 -18.39 -5.15
CA SER A 62 0.68 -18.59 -6.57
C SER A 62 -0.40 -18.04 -7.49
N ASP A 63 -1.56 -17.69 -6.97
CA ASP A 63 -2.64 -17.17 -7.79
C ASP A 63 -2.35 -15.74 -8.22
N LYS A 64 -2.67 -15.42 -9.46
CA LYS A 64 -2.57 -14.07 -9.96
C LYS A 64 -3.82 -13.29 -9.58
N LYS A 65 -3.64 -11.99 -9.39
CA LYS A 65 -4.77 -11.10 -9.15
C LYS A 65 -5.73 -11.17 -10.34
N GLN A 66 -7.01 -11.35 -10.04
CA GLN A 66 -8.08 -11.36 -11.03
C GLN A 66 -9.12 -10.32 -10.65
N GLY A 67 -9.38 -9.40 -11.58
CA GLY A 67 -10.36 -8.36 -11.36
C GLY A 67 -9.89 -7.28 -10.39
N LYS A 68 -10.87 -6.53 -9.88
CA LYS A 68 -10.61 -5.42 -8.96
C LYS A 68 -10.48 -5.92 -7.53
N ASN A 69 -9.62 -5.29 -6.75
CA ASN A 69 -9.51 -5.57 -5.32
C ASN A 69 -10.83 -5.26 -4.61
N LYS A 70 -11.20 -6.11 -3.66
CA LYS A 70 -12.34 -5.83 -2.78
C LYS A 70 -11.94 -4.92 -1.62
N LEU A 71 -10.65 -4.87 -1.31
CA LEU A 71 -10.08 -3.99 -0.31
C LEU A 71 -8.98 -3.18 -0.97
N HIS A 72 -8.95 -1.88 -0.75
CA HIS A 72 -7.85 -1.04 -1.22
C HIS A 72 -7.44 -0.07 -0.13
N LEU A 73 -6.19 0.39 -0.22
CA LEU A 73 -5.65 1.35 0.72
C LEU A 73 -5.79 2.76 0.13
N ASP A 74 -6.13 3.71 0.97
CA ASP A 74 -6.12 5.13 0.62
C ASP A 74 -4.98 5.78 1.37
N LEU A 75 -4.09 6.43 0.63
CA LEU A 75 -2.90 7.07 1.20
C LEU A 75 -3.04 8.58 1.15
N ARG A 76 -2.72 9.26 2.24
CA ARG A 76 -2.80 10.71 2.34
C ARG A 76 -1.40 11.30 2.23
N PRO A 77 -1.06 11.99 1.14
CA PRO A 77 0.27 12.59 0.96
C PRO A 77 0.31 14.02 1.50
N ASP A 78 1.54 14.52 1.64
CA ASP A 78 1.75 15.96 1.83
C ASP A 78 1.71 16.69 0.48
N ASN A 79 2.18 16.01 -0.58
CA ASN A 79 2.15 16.53 -1.95
C ASN A 79 1.82 15.39 -2.90
N GLN A 80 0.61 15.41 -3.46
CA GLN A 80 0.12 14.32 -4.28
C GLN A 80 0.99 14.06 -5.52
N ALA A 81 1.33 15.10 -6.26
CA ALA A 81 2.09 14.94 -7.50
C ALA A 81 3.48 14.38 -7.23
N ALA A 82 4.15 14.85 -6.18
CA ALA A 82 5.47 14.37 -5.80
C ALA A 82 5.42 12.90 -5.36
N GLU A 83 4.40 12.52 -4.59
CA GLU A 83 4.28 11.14 -4.12
C GLU A 83 3.91 10.19 -5.25
N VAL A 84 3.05 10.60 -6.18
CA VAL A 84 2.74 9.79 -7.35
C VAL A 84 4.01 9.51 -8.16
N ALA A 85 4.82 10.54 -8.40
CA ALA A 85 6.08 10.38 -9.13
C ALA A 85 7.05 9.45 -8.39
N ARG A 86 7.14 9.60 -7.07
CA ARG A 86 8.01 8.74 -6.26
C ARG A 86 7.54 7.28 -6.32
N LEU A 87 6.24 7.04 -6.20
CA LEU A 87 5.69 5.68 -6.27
C LEU A 87 5.90 5.05 -7.64
N GLU A 88 5.78 5.86 -8.71
CA GLU A 88 6.09 5.35 -10.05
C GLU A 88 7.55 4.93 -10.16
N SER A 89 8.46 5.67 -9.54
CA SER A 89 9.88 5.31 -9.54
C SER A 89 10.15 4.03 -8.76
N LEU A 90 9.27 3.66 -7.83
CA LEU A 90 9.38 2.41 -7.05
C LEU A 90 8.71 1.22 -7.75
N GLY A 91 8.00 1.44 -8.84
CA GLY A 91 7.39 0.36 -9.62
C GLY A 91 5.86 0.38 -9.68
N ALA A 92 5.21 1.36 -9.08
CA ALA A 92 3.76 1.49 -9.19
C ALA A 92 3.38 2.12 -10.54
N LYS A 93 2.13 1.91 -10.94
CA LYS A 93 1.61 2.46 -12.19
C LYS A 93 0.28 3.14 -11.93
N LYS A 94 0.01 4.24 -12.65
CA LYS A 94 -1.31 4.85 -12.64
C LYS A 94 -2.30 3.91 -13.33
N VAL A 95 -3.51 3.84 -12.79
CA VAL A 95 -4.57 3.00 -13.32
C VAL A 95 -5.81 3.84 -13.54
N ASP A 96 -6.40 3.73 -14.73
CA ASP A 96 -7.67 4.38 -15.02
C ASP A 96 -8.80 3.38 -14.80
N ILE A 97 -9.60 3.62 -13.75
CA ILE A 97 -10.77 2.78 -13.44
C ILE A 97 -12.07 3.51 -13.76
N GLY A 98 -11.99 4.55 -14.62
CA GLY A 98 -13.17 5.32 -15.04
C GLY A 98 -13.50 6.52 -14.15
N GLN A 99 -12.75 6.72 -13.07
CA GLN A 99 -13.01 7.82 -12.13
C GLN A 99 -12.32 9.12 -12.54
N SER A 100 -11.27 9.04 -13.34
CA SER A 100 -10.50 10.20 -13.75
C SER A 100 -11.31 11.20 -14.59
N ALA A 101 -12.43 10.77 -15.15
CA ALA A 101 -13.28 11.64 -15.93
C ALA A 101 -14.23 12.49 -15.08
N GLU A 102 -14.33 12.23 -13.79
CA GLU A 102 -15.23 12.99 -12.92
C GLU A 102 -14.56 14.28 -12.46
N PRO A 103 -15.22 15.44 -12.66
CA PRO A 103 -14.61 16.73 -12.28
C PRO A 103 -14.30 16.86 -10.79
N THR A 104 -14.98 16.09 -9.94
CA THR A 104 -14.77 16.12 -8.49
C THR A 104 -13.72 15.14 -8.00
N CYS A 105 -13.15 14.34 -8.91
CA CYS A 105 -12.15 13.34 -8.52
C CYS A 105 -10.84 14.04 -8.13
N THR A 106 -10.45 13.89 -6.87
CA THR A 106 -9.22 14.49 -6.34
C THR A 106 -8.14 13.46 -6.02
N TRP A 107 -8.45 12.16 -6.18
CA TRP A 107 -7.51 11.08 -5.89
C TRP A 107 -6.95 10.49 -7.19
N VAL A 108 -5.78 9.87 -7.06
CA VAL A 108 -5.13 9.17 -8.17
C VAL A 108 -5.13 7.69 -7.83
N VAL A 109 -5.66 6.87 -8.73
CA VAL A 109 -5.62 5.41 -8.56
C VAL A 109 -4.33 4.88 -9.15
N MET A 110 -3.63 4.05 -8.38
CA MET A 110 -2.39 3.41 -8.82
C MET A 110 -2.48 1.92 -8.55
N ALA A 111 -1.58 1.16 -9.18
CA ALA A 111 -1.41 -0.26 -8.91
C ALA A 111 0.01 -0.49 -8.41
N ASP A 112 0.15 -1.37 -7.40
CA ASP A 112 1.47 -1.77 -6.93
C ASP A 112 2.13 -2.74 -7.94
N PRO A 113 3.37 -3.19 -7.70
CA PRO A 113 4.06 -4.07 -8.66
C PRO A 113 3.33 -5.37 -8.98
N GLU A 114 2.39 -5.81 -8.15
CA GLU A 114 1.59 -7.01 -8.43
C GLU A 114 0.18 -6.67 -8.90
N GLY A 115 -0.09 -5.42 -9.20
CA GLY A 115 -1.37 -5.01 -9.77
C GLY A 115 -2.46 -4.68 -8.75
N ASN A 116 -2.13 -4.60 -7.47
CA ASN A 116 -3.11 -4.25 -6.44
C ASN A 116 -3.38 -2.75 -6.49
N GLU A 117 -4.64 -2.37 -6.69
CA GLU A 117 -5.03 -0.97 -6.76
C GLU A 117 -5.03 -0.31 -5.38
N PHE A 118 -4.56 0.92 -5.34
CA PHE A 118 -4.63 1.78 -4.16
C PHE A 118 -4.81 3.22 -4.62
N CYS A 119 -5.19 4.09 -3.70
CA CYS A 119 -5.44 5.48 -4.04
C CYS A 119 -4.46 6.41 -3.33
N VAL A 120 -3.97 7.40 -4.06
CA VAL A 120 -3.22 8.51 -3.47
C VAL A 120 -4.19 9.68 -3.44
N LEU A 121 -4.58 10.07 -2.25
CA LEU A 121 -5.57 11.14 -2.04
C LEU A 121 -4.92 12.50 -2.28
N SER A 122 -5.73 13.54 -2.35
CA SER A 122 -5.21 14.91 -2.39
C SER A 122 -4.58 15.25 -1.03
N ALA A 123 -3.68 16.23 -1.03
CA ALA A 123 -3.08 16.69 0.22
C ALA A 123 -4.17 17.23 1.14
N ARG A 124 -4.01 16.98 2.45
CA ARG A 124 -4.96 17.48 3.43
C ARG A 124 -4.86 19.01 3.50
N LYS A 125 -6.00 19.68 3.42
CA LYS A 125 -6.03 21.12 3.61
C LYS A 125 -5.84 21.43 5.09
N SER A 126 -4.91 22.32 5.37
CA SER A 126 -4.64 22.76 6.74
C SER A 126 -5.57 23.89 7.13
#